data_67b816f35089f64d70f5af3c0673f6c2
#
_entry.id   67b816f35089f64d70f5af3c0673f6c2
#
_cell.length_a   1.000
_cell.length_b   1.000
_cell.length_c   1.000
_cell.angle_alpha   90.00
_cell.angle_beta   90.00
_cell.angle_gamma   90.00
#
_symmetry.space_group_name_H-M   'P 1'
#
loop_
_entity.id
_entity.type
_entity.pdbx_description
1 polymer ?
#
loop_
_entity_poly.entity_id
_entity_poly.type
_entity_poly.pdbx_seq_one_letter_code
_entity_poly.pdbx_strand_id
1 'polypeptide(L)'
;LLSWTNSYEVCGLRLLIGSSAGDPSPFLPPQTEDFQSRGNPDLSIEFYEDDRAAADPLKYFFPPKFVLARQESGFAFIGINGRKRQLGTISSARDRGRMGVPRLDGVWRIAEERGFVEEALQGFVRACLQGRLLAAAGTFLHAAGIELDGNGYAFVGHTRAGKTTLARHFPASHLLGDDLVAIRETERFMLFGTPWPGREGGRVGSGGVPLKAIFNLDRTHPKGLQRMQPAQAVAELAVNAPR
;
A
#
# COMPACT_ATOMS: atom_id res chain seq x y z
N LEU A 1 -25.62 -7.82 -5.87
CA LEU A 1 -25.70 -6.63 -5.02
C LEU A 1 -24.56 -6.68 -4.01
N LEU A 2 -23.93 -5.53 -3.71
CA LEU A 2 -22.92 -5.44 -2.68
C LEU A 2 -23.58 -5.66 -1.31
N SER A 3 -22.99 -6.53 -0.50
CA SER A 3 -23.43 -6.84 0.86
C SER A 3 -22.71 -5.99 1.91
N TRP A 4 -21.57 -5.41 1.54
CA TRP A 4 -20.76 -4.55 2.38
C TRP A 4 -20.13 -3.41 1.56
N THR A 5 -20.05 -2.21 2.14
CA THR A 5 -19.36 -1.05 1.54
C THR A 5 -18.79 -0.16 2.62
N ASN A 6 -17.59 0.38 2.38
CA ASN A 6 -17.01 1.42 3.23
C ASN A 6 -16.10 2.35 2.39
N SER A 7 -15.90 3.57 2.88
CA SER A 7 -15.11 4.60 2.19
C SER A 7 -13.97 5.08 3.08
N TYR A 8 -12.82 5.26 2.46
CA TYR A 8 -11.57 5.64 3.13
C TYR A 8 -10.92 6.81 2.38
N GLU A 9 -10.11 7.59 3.08
CA GLU A 9 -9.21 8.55 2.44
C GLU A 9 -7.77 8.17 2.74
N VAL A 10 -7.02 7.80 1.73
CA VAL A 10 -5.62 7.38 1.83
C VAL A 10 -4.79 8.28 0.93
N CYS A 11 -3.80 8.97 1.48
CA CYS A 11 -2.91 9.87 0.75
C CYS A 11 -3.67 11.00 0.00
N GLY A 12 -4.77 11.49 0.59
CA GLY A 12 -5.64 12.48 -0.02
C GLY A 12 -6.44 11.98 -1.22
N LEU A 13 -6.57 10.65 -1.39
CA LEU A 13 -7.43 10.00 -2.38
C LEU A 13 -8.58 9.29 -1.68
N ARG A 14 -9.79 9.46 -2.17
CA ARG A 14 -10.99 8.78 -1.66
C ARG A 14 -11.15 7.42 -2.32
N LEU A 15 -11.18 6.41 -1.50
CA LEU A 15 -11.30 5.01 -1.87
C LEU A 15 -12.65 4.46 -1.40
N LEU A 16 -13.43 3.92 -2.31
CA LEU A 16 -14.62 3.13 -1.99
C LEU A 16 -14.28 1.64 -2.15
N ILE A 17 -14.48 0.87 -1.09
CA ILE A 17 -14.39 -0.59 -1.15
C ILE A 17 -15.79 -1.16 -0.99
N GLY A 18 -16.18 -1.99 -1.95
CA GLY A 18 -17.42 -2.75 -1.92
C GLY A 18 -17.17 -4.25 -2.01
N SER A 19 -18.04 -5.05 -1.41
CA SER A 19 -17.93 -6.51 -1.48
C SER A 19 -19.30 -7.16 -1.61
N SER A 20 -19.41 -8.17 -2.47
CA SER A 20 -20.53 -9.13 -2.50
C SER A 20 -20.14 -10.51 -1.94
N ALA A 21 -18.88 -10.68 -1.55
CA ALA A 21 -18.32 -11.91 -0.98
C ALA A 21 -18.35 -11.96 0.57
N GLY A 22 -18.98 -10.98 1.23
CA GLY A 22 -18.97 -10.78 2.68
C GLY A 22 -18.14 -9.59 3.11
N ASP A 23 -17.94 -9.41 4.41
CA ASP A 23 -17.16 -8.31 4.99
C ASP A 23 -15.65 -8.51 4.80
N PRO A 24 -14.95 -7.65 4.04
CA PRO A 24 -13.51 -7.74 3.85
C PRO A 24 -12.69 -7.09 4.99
N SER A 25 -13.30 -6.34 5.91
CA SER A 25 -12.59 -5.55 6.92
C SER A 25 -11.62 -6.37 7.78
N PRO A 26 -11.90 -7.64 8.17
CA PRO A 26 -10.95 -8.45 8.93
C PRO A 26 -9.66 -8.84 8.16
N PHE A 27 -9.63 -8.59 6.84
CA PHE A 27 -8.51 -8.89 5.94
C PHE A 27 -7.80 -7.62 5.45
N LEU A 28 -8.33 -6.45 5.76
CA LEU A 28 -7.68 -5.17 5.50
C LEU A 28 -6.68 -4.83 6.62
N PRO A 29 -5.75 -3.90 6.40
CA PRO A 29 -4.86 -3.46 7.48
C PRO A 29 -5.65 -2.97 8.68
N PRO A 30 -5.25 -3.32 9.92
CA PRO A 30 -5.99 -2.94 11.14
C PRO A 30 -6.25 -1.43 11.28
N GLN A 31 -5.32 -0.61 10.77
CA GLN A 31 -5.43 0.85 10.81
C GLN A 31 -6.35 1.44 9.74
N THR A 32 -6.96 0.62 8.88
CA THR A 32 -7.85 1.12 7.81
C THR A 32 -9.05 1.90 8.37
N GLU A 33 -9.51 1.57 9.56
CA GLU A 33 -10.61 2.26 10.23
C GLU A 33 -10.33 3.74 10.50
N ASP A 34 -9.07 4.10 10.74
CA ASP A 34 -8.64 5.48 11.00
C ASP A 34 -8.61 6.36 9.74
N PHE A 35 -8.81 5.76 8.57
CA PHE A 35 -8.84 6.42 7.26
C PHE A 35 -10.27 6.61 6.72
N GLN A 36 -11.32 6.43 7.51
CA GLN A 36 -12.70 6.58 7.07
C GLN A 36 -12.97 7.98 6.47
N SER A 37 -13.71 8.02 5.39
CA SER A 37 -14.01 9.23 4.62
C SER A 37 -15.45 9.22 4.08
N ARG A 38 -15.89 10.39 3.60
CA ARG A 38 -17.19 10.57 2.92
C ARG A 38 -16.98 11.37 1.63
N GLY A 39 -17.80 11.10 0.61
CA GLY A 39 -17.79 11.83 -0.66
C GLY A 39 -17.58 10.91 -1.87
N ASN A 40 -17.46 11.52 -3.06
CA ASN A 40 -17.25 10.78 -4.30
C ASN A 40 -15.87 10.13 -4.31
N PRO A 41 -15.77 8.84 -4.66
CA PRO A 41 -14.50 8.14 -4.68
C PRO A 41 -13.65 8.53 -5.90
N ASP A 42 -12.34 8.65 -5.67
CA ASP A 42 -11.33 8.74 -6.72
C ASP A 42 -10.95 7.34 -7.27
N LEU A 43 -11.20 6.31 -6.46
CA LEU A 43 -10.93 4.91 -6.75
C LEU A 43 -12.01 4.04 -6.12
N SER A 44 -12.59 3.14 -6.92
CA SER A 44 -13.54 2.12 -6.44
C SER A 44 -12.92 0.73 -6.56
N ILE A 45 -12.98 -0.07 -5.49
CA ILE A 45 -12.54 -1.46 -5.48
C ILE A 45 -13.73 -2.35 -5.12
N GLU A 46 -13.94 -3.39 -5.90
CA GLU A 46 -15.00 -4.38 -5.71
C GLU A 46 -14.41 -5.77 -5.50
N PHE A 47 -14.76 -6.40 -4.38
CA PHE A 47 -14.55 -7.82 -4.13
C PHE A 47 -15.82 -8.58 -4.44
N TYR A 48 -15.73 -9.62 -5.27
CA TYR A 48 -16.87 -10.47 -5.61
C TYR A 48 -16.55 -11.94 -5.33
N GLU A 49 -17.59 -12.71 -4.96
CA GLU A 49 -17.43 -14.14 -4.70
C GLU A 49 -17.06 -14.87 -6.00
N ASP A 50 -15.97 -15.65 -5.96
CA ASP A 50 -15.52 -16.52 -7.04
C ASP A 50 -15.18 -17.89 -6.45
N ASP A 51 -16.06 -18.88 -6.69
CA ASP A 51 -15.88 -20.25 -6.20
C ASP A 51 -14.58 -20.89 -6.69
N ARG A 52 -14.06 -20.45 -7.84
CA ARG A 52 -12.75 -20.88 -8.34
C ARG A 52 -11.60 -20.33 -7.48
N ALA A 53 -11.81 -19.22 -6.80
CA ALA A 53 -10.84 -18.69 -5.86
C ALA A 53 -10.68 -19.60 -4.63
N ALA A 54 -11.77 -20.30 -4.24
CA ALA A 54 -11.78 -21.27 -3.14
C ALA A 54 -11.28 -22.67 -3.54
N ALA A 55 -11.45 -23.06 -4.83
CA ALA A 55 -11.25 -24.45 -5.29
C ALA A 55 -9.78 -24.85 -5.48
N ASP A 56 -8.88 -23.91 -5.62
CA ASP A 56 -7.44 -24.17 -5.75
C ASP A 56 -6.71 -23.26 -4.76
N PRO A 57 -6.63 -23.66 -3.48
CA PRO A 57 -5.75 -22.98 -2.56
C PRO A 57 -4.36 -23.03 -3.18
N LEU A 58 -3.88 -21.89 -3.63
CA LEU A 58 -2.53 -21.74 -4.18
C LEU A 58 -1.57 -22.39 -3.19
N LYS A 59 -1.26 -23.68 -3.39
CA LYS A 59 -0.40 -24.46 -2.51
C LYS A 59 1.00 -23.81 -2.50
N TYR A 60 1.19 -22.85 -1.67
CA TYR A 60 2.07 -22.77 -0.55
C TYR A 60 3.53 -22.51 -0.86
N PHE A 61 3.84 -21.34 -1.47
CA PHE A 61 5.04 -20.62 -1.08
C PHE A 61 4.61 -19.33 -0.38
N PHE A 62 4.81 -19.26 0.90
CA PHE A 62 4.60 -18.06 1.68
C PHE A 62 5.91 -17.29 1.78
N PRO A 63 5.95 -15.98 1.53
CA PRO A 63 4.86 -15.11 1.09
C PRO A 63 4.51 -15.26 -0.40
N PRO A 64 3.22 -15.17 -0.76
CA PRO A 64 2.80 -15.23 -2.15
C PRO A 64 3.39 -14.03 -2.92
N LYS A 65 3.76 -14.28 -4.18
CA LYS A 65 4.20 -13.21 -5.07
C LYS A 65 3.03 -12.74 -5.92
N PHE A 66 2.86 -11.44 -6.02
CA PHE A 66 1.88 -10.82 -6.90
C PHE A 66 2.58 -9.94 -7.92
N VAL A 67 2.05 -9.92 -9.14
CA VAL A 67 2.54 -9.07 -10.22
C VAL A 67 1.38 -8.40 -10.93
N LEU A 68 1.63 -7.21 -11.48
CA LEU A 68 0.73 -6.54 -12.41
C LEU A 68 1.20 -6.79 -13.83
N ALA A 69 0.32 -7.29 -14.67
CA ALA A 69 0.55 -7.45 -16.10
C ALA A 69 -0.35 -6.50 -16.90
N ARG A 70 0.22 -5.77 -17.84
CA ARG A 70 -0.54 -4.87 -18.71
C ARG A 70 -1.43 -5.70 -19.65
N GLN A 71 -2.67 -5.26 -19.82
CA GLN A 71 -3.67 -5.78 -20.76
C GLN A 71 -4.24 -4.62 -21.60
N GLU A 72 -4.99 -4.91 -22.66
CA GLU A 72 -5.63 -3.88 -23.50
C GLU A 72 -6.57 -2.97 -22.70
N SER A 73 -7.35 -3.54 -21.78
CA SER A 73 -8.34 -2.82 -20.97
C SER A 73 -7.80 -2.32 -19.62
N GLY A 74 -6.48 -2.45 -19.34
CA GLY A 74 -5.92 -2.06 -18.05
C GLY A 74 -4.79 -2.98 -17.57
N PHE A 75 -4.92 -3.50 -16.34
CA PHE A 75 -3.91 -4.36 -15.72
C PHE A 75 -4.57 -5.60 -15.09
N ALA A 76 -3.92 -6.74 -15.25
CA ALA A 76 -4.24 -7.95 -14.50
C ALA A 76 -3.41 -8.03 -13.22
N PHE A 77 -4.07 -8.29 -12.09
CA PHE A 77 -3.42 -8.65 -10.84
C PHE A 77 -3.29 -10.18 -10.78
N ILE A 78 -2.06 -10.67 -10.77
CA ILE A 78 -1.74 -12.08 -10.93
C ILE A 78 -1.01 -12.58 -9.69
N GLY A 79 -1.57 -13.61 -9.06
CA GLY A 79 -0.87 -14.40 -8.04
C GLY A 79 0.07 -15.42 -8.69
N ILE A 80 1.25 -15.57 -8.13
CA ILE A 80 2.27 -16.53 -8.58
C ILE A 80 2.57 -17.49 -7.43
N ASN A 81 2.25 -18.78 -7.69
CA ASN A 81 2.54 -19.87 -6.76
C ASN A 81 2.72 -21.17 -7.58
N GLY A 82 3.90 -21.36 -8.16
CA GLY A 82 4.14 -22.45 -9.09
C GLY A 82 3.33 -22.38 -10.39
N ARG A 83 2.15 -21.75 -10.35
CA ARG A 83 1.30 -21.40 -11.49
C ARG A 83 0.95 -19.92 -11.42
N LYS A 84 0.68 -19.33 -12.59
CA LYS A 84 0.17 -17.95 -12.69
C LYS A 84 -1.35 -17.99 -12.72
N ARG A 85 -2.00 -17.24 -11.85
CA ARG A 85 -3.45 -17.09 -11.82
C ARG A 85 -3.83 -15.63 -11.75
N GLN A 86 -4.71 -15.19 -12.65
CA GLN A 86 -5.31 -13.87 -12.55
C GLN A 86 -6.35 -13.86 -11.43
N LEU A 87 -6.17 -12.98 -10.45
CA LEU A 87 -7.03 -12.80 -9.30
C LEU A 87 -7.95 -11.59 -9.47
N GLY A 88 -7.50 -10.56 -10.17
CA GLY A 88 -8.27 -9.35 -10.35
C GLY A 88 -7.84 -8.53 -11.56
N THR A 89 -8.53 -7.42 -11.76
CA THR A 89 -8.28 -6.45 -12.83
C THR A 89 -8.31 -5.02 -12.29
N ILE A 90 -7.51 -4.15 -12.88
CA ILE A 90 -7.51 -2.70 -12.62
C ILE A 90 -7.77 -2.02 -13.96
N SER A 91 -8.68 -1.05 -14.00
CA SER A 91 -9.01 -0.29 -15.22
C SER A 91 -7.80 0.48 -15.76
N SER A 92 -7.79 0.79 -17.03
CA SER A 92 -6.76 1.63 -17.67
C SER A 92 -6.70 3.04 -17.07
N ALA A 93 -7.85 3.61 -16.67
CA ALA A 93 -7.95 4.88 -15.97
C ALA A 93 -7.47 4.83 -14.51
N ARG A 94 -7.24 3.60 -13.97
CA ARG A 94 -6.80 3.37 -12.58
C ARG A 94 -7.75 3.91 -11.51
N ASP A 95 -9.03 4.01 -11.84
CA ASP A 95 -10.12 4.48 -10.99
C ASP A 95 -11.02 3.34 -10.51
N ARG A 96 -10.82 2.12 -11.02
CA ARG A 96 -11.61 0.95 -10.67
C ARG A 96 -10.76 -0.31 -10.63
N GLY A 97 -10.95 -1.09 -9.55
CA GLY A 97 -10.39 -2.44 -9.39
C GLY A 97 -11.49 -3.46 -9.11
N ARG A 98 -11.34 -4.69 -9.62
CA ARG A 98 -12.23 -5.83 -9.30
C ARG A 98 -11.39 -7.07 -9.05
N MET A 99 -11.69 -7.80 -7.98
CA MET A 99 -10.99 -9.02 -7.61
C MET A 99 -11.96 -10.10 -7.16
N GLY A 100 -11.80 -11.31 -7.71
CA GLY A 100 -12.49 -12.50 -7.23
C GLY A 100 -11.85 -13.03 -5.95
N VAL A 101 -12.67 -13.27 -4.94
CA VAL A 101 -12.25 -13.80 -3.64
C VAL A 101 -13.17 -14.93 -3.20
N PRO A 102 -12.72 -15.87 -2.34
CA PRO A 102 -13.64 -16.80 -1.70
C PRO A 102 -14.59 -16.03 -0.78
N ARG A 103 -15.65 -16.71 -0.33
CA ARG A 103 -16.59 -16.12 0.64
C ARG A 103 -15.86 -15.70 1.91
N LEU A 104 -15.92 -14.41 2.27
CA LEU A 104 -15.10 -13.81 3.32
C LEU A 104 -15.64 -14.05 4.74
N ASP A 105 -16.93 -14.30 4.88
CA ASP A 105 -17.61 -14.68 6.13
C ASP A 105 -17.64 -16.21 6.36
N GLY A 106 -16.91 -16.95 5.54
CA GLY A 106 -16.80 -18.41 5.60
C GLY A 106 -15.90 -18.91 6.75
N VAL A 107 -16.06 -20.19 7.08
CA VAL A 107 -15.14 -20.89 7.99
C VAL A 107 -13.87 -21.27 7.23
N TRP A 108 -12.72 -20.74 7.67
CA TRP A 108 -11.41 -21.05 7.12
C TRP A 108 -10.91 -22.38 7.68
N ARG A 109 -10.54 -23.32 6.81
CA ARG A 109 -10.11 -24.66 7.21
C ARG A 109 -8.73 -24.66 7.85
N ILE A 110 -7.84 -23.80 7.34
CA ILE A 110 -6.48 -23.64 7.84
C ILE A 110 -6.05 -22.18 7.86
N ALA A 111 -5.15 -21.82 8.76
CA ALA A 111 -4.66 -20.45 8.94
C ALA A 111 -3.94 -19.90 7.69
N GLU A 112 -3.25 -20.78 6.95
CA GLU A 112 -2.53 -20.43 5.73
C GLU A 112 -3.46 -19.97 4.60
N GLU A 113 -4.67 -20.55 4.48
CA GLU A 113 -5.69 -20.12 3.51
C GLU A 113 -6.14 -18.70 3.81
N ARG A 114 -6.41 -18.41 5.09
CA ARG A 114 -6.78 -17.06 5.54
C ARG A 114 -5.65 -16.07 5.27
N GLY A 115 -4.41 -16.42 5.64
CA GLY A 115 -3.24 -15.57 5.42
C GLY A 115 -3.00 -15.27 3.95
N PHE A 116 -3.23 -16.24 3.05
CA PHE A 116 -3.15 -15.98 1.61
C PHE A 116 -4.20 -14.98 1.14
N VAL A 117 -5.45 -15.11 1.59
CA VAL A 117 -6.54 -14.18 1.22
C VAL A 117 -6.24 -12.79 1.74
N GLU A 118 -5.78 -12.67 2.99
CA GLU A 118 -5.37 -11.40 3.58
C GLU A 118 -4.28 -10.71 2.75
N GLU A 119 -3.19 -11.40 2.46
CA GLU A 119 -2.09 -10.88 1.62
C GLU A 119 -2.57 -10.49 0.21
N ALA A 120 -3.47 -11.29 -0.39
CA ALA A 120 -4.01 -11.02 -1.71
C ALA A 120 -4.92 -9.77 -1.72
N LEU A 121 -5.82 -9.62 -0.74
CA LEU A 121 -6.68 -8.45 -0.62
C LEU A 121 -5.85 -7.19 -0.39
N GLN A 122 -4.95 -7.22 0.59
CA GLN A 122 -4.09 -6.07 0.91
C GLN A 122 -3.18 -5.71 -0.27
N GLY A 123 -2.58 -6.71 -0.92
CA GLY A 123 -1.76 -6.53 -2.12
C GLY A 123 -2.54 -5.91 -3.27
N PHE A 124 -3.79 -6.34 -3.49
CA PHE A 124 -4.65 -5.79 -4.52
C PHE A 124 -5.06 -4.34 -4.24
N VAL A 125 -5.49 -4.02 -3.02
CA VAL A 125 -5.82 -2.65 -2.60
C VAL A 125 -4.61 -1.73 -2.79
N ARG A 126 -3.43 -2.18 -2.37
CA ARG A 126 -2.16 -1.44 -2.52
C ARG A 126 -1.81 -1.21 -3.99
N ALA A 127 -1.98 -2.21 -4.85
CA ALA A 127 -1.73 -2.10 -6.29
C ALA A 127 -2.69 -1.09 -6.96
N CYS A 128 -3.97 -1.13 -6.61
CA CYS A 128 -4.97 -0.17 -7.09
C CYS A 128 -4.62 1.26 -6.65
N LEU A 129 -4.31 1.45 -5.38
CA LEU A 129 -3.90 2.75 -4.83
C LEU A 129 -2.61 3.26 -5.46
N GLN A 130 -1.58 2.42 -5.63
CA GLN A 130 -0.34 2.80 -6.32
C GLN A 130 -0.63 3.28 -7.73
N GLY A 131 -1.48 2.55 -8.47
CA GLY A 131 -1.90 2.96 -9.80
C GLY A 131 -2.61 4.32 -9.82
N ARG A 132 -3.50 4.56 -8.87
CA ARG A 132 -4.24 5.83 -8.76
C ARG A 132 -3.34 6.97 -8.28
N LEU A 133 -2.42 6.70 -7.33
CA LEU A 133 -1.41 7.67 -6.88
C LEU A 133 -0.53 8.14 -8.04
N LEU A 134 -0.03 7.22 -8.88
CA LEU A 134 0.76 7.58 -10.06
C LEU A 134 -0.01 8.50 -11.02
N ALA A 135 -1.32 8.24 -11.21
CA ALA A 135 -2.19 9.11 -12.01
C ALA A 135 -2.46 10.48 -11.34
N ALA A 136 -2.25 10.59 -10.03
CA ALA A 136 -2.45 11.79 -9.21
C ALA A 136 -1.11 12.43 -8.77
N ALA A 137 -0.05 12.26 -9.56
CA ALA A 137 1.30 12.78 -9.30
C ALA A 137 1.87 12.34 -7.93
N GLY A 138 1.67 11.08 -7.56
CA GLY A 138 2.16 10.52 -6.29
C GLY A 138 2.72 9.11 -6.45
N THR A 139 3.35 8.62 -5.41
CA THR A 139 3.87 7.25 -5.33
C THR A 139 4.02 6.79 -3.89
N PHE A 140 3.94 5.49 -3.67
CA PHE A 140 4.44 4.90 -2.42
C PHE A 140 5.96 4.86 -2.40
N LEU A 141 6.52 4.92 -1.19
CA LEU A 141 7.94 4.69 -0.92
C LEU A 141 8.12 3.71 0.23
N HIS A 142 9.04 2.77 0.07
CA HIS A 142 9.53 1.95 1.16
C HIS A 142 10.49 2.78 2.02
N ALA A 143 9.94 3.49 2.99
CA ALA A 143 10.63 4.49 3.78
C ALA A 143 10.07 4.58 5.20
N ALA A 144 10.88 5.08 6.13
CA ALA A 144 10.36 5.63 7.37
C ALA A 144 9.98 7.11 7.14
N GLY A 145 8.77 7.47 7.52
CA GLY A 145 8.24 8.83 7.47
C GLY A 145 8.11 9.42 8.86
N ILE A 146 8.62 10.61 9.05
CA ILE A 146 8.63 11.31 10.34
C ILE A 146 8.08 12.71 10.13
N GLU A 147 7.25 13.18 11.06
CA GLU A 147 6.81 14.56 11.16
C GLU A 147 7.54 15.26 12.30
N LEU A 148 8.15 16.39 12.01
CA LEU A 148 8.76 17.29 12.99
C LEU A 148 8.35 18.74 12.67
N ASP A 149 7.79 19.41 13.65
CA ASP A 149 7.39 20.83 13.54
C ASP A 149 6.52 21.10 12.30
N GLY A 150 5.56 20.21 12.02
CA GLY A 150 4.65 20.30 10.89
C GLY A 150 5.28 20.02 9.52
N ASN A 151 6.52 19.51 9.47
CA ASN A 151 7.20 19.12 8.24
C ASN A 151 7.46 17.61 8.20
N GLY A 152 7.34 17.04 7.01
CA GLY A 152 7.61 15.63 6.74
C GLY A 152 9.04 15.36 6.29
N TYR A 153 9.61 14.31 6.83
CA TYR A 153 10.95 13.80 6.47
C TYR A 153 10.83 12.32 6.13
N ALA A 154 11.25 11.93 4.93
CA ALA A 154 11.26 10.54 4.50
C ALA A 154 12.68 9.98 4.53
N PHE A 155 12.87 8.80 5.09
CA PHE A 155 14.14 8.09 5.18
C PHE A 155 14.06 6.81 4.35
N VAL A 156 14.67 6.82 3.17
CA VAL A 156 14.79 5.68 2.27
C VAL A 156 16.10 4.95 2.50
N GLY A 157 16.29 3.81 1.88
CA GLY A 157 17.52 3.02 1.92
C GLY A 157 17.24 1.53 1.81
N HIS A 158 18.28 0.78 1.48
CA HIS A 158 18.20 -0.68 1.33
C HIS A 158 17.67 -1.38 2.58
N THR A 159 17.24 -2.62 2.42
CA THR A 159 16.91 -3.50 3.55
C THR A 159 18.09 -3.52 4.54
N ARG A 160 17.79 -3.34 5.83
CA ARG A 160 18.78 -3.22 6.92
C ARG A 160 19.60 -1.92 6.92
N ALA A 161 19.28 -0.90 6.13
CA ALA A 161 19.93 0.41 6.18
C ALA A 161 19.76 1.12 7.53
N GLY A 162 18.73 0.77 8.29
CA GLY A 162 18.48 1.32 9.62
C GLY A 162 17.20 2.15 9.73
N LYS A 163 16.29 2.08 8.74
CA LYS A 163 15.01 2.82 8.75
C LYS A 163 14.22 2.60 10.04
N THR A 164 13.93 1.34 10.38
CA THR A 164 13.21 0.98 11.61
C THR A 164 13.99 1.35 12.87
N THR A 165 15.32 1.22 12.84
CA THR A 165 16.17 1.66 13.97
C THR A 165 16.05 3.17 14.17
N LEU A 166 16.07 3.95 13.09
CA LEU A 166 15.85 5.40 13.15
C LEU A 166 14.45 5.72 13.69
N ALA A 167 13.41 5.07 13.17
CA ALA A 167 12.02 5.27 13.60
C ALA A 167 11.85 5.13 15.12
N ARG A 168 12.52 4.15 15.74
CA ARG A 168 12.48 3.92 17.21
C ARG A 168 12.99 5.06 18.06
N HIS A 169 13.75 5.99 17.49
CA HIS A 169 14.23 7.18 18.23
C HIS A 169 13.19 8.29 18.31
N PHE A 170 12.05 8.13 17.63
CA PHE A 170 10.97 9.12 17.64
C PHE A 170 9.73 8.56 18.35
N PRO A 171 8.98 9.39 19.09
CA PRO A 171 7.67 9.00 19.60
C PRO A 171 6.72 8.57 18.48
N ALA A 172 5.84 7.61 18.74
CA ALA A 172 4.87 7.12 17.75
C ALA A 172 4.00 8.25 17.16
N SER A 173 3.73 9.32 17.92
CA SER A 173 2.99 10.50 17.47
C SER A 173 3.70 11.29 16.35
N HIS A 174 5.00 11.11 16.17
CA HIS A 174 5.80 11.71 15.09
C HIS A 174 5.99 10.78 13.90
N LEU A 175 5.70 9.50 14.05
CA LEU A 175 5.85 8.53 12.97
C LEU A 175 4.64 8.58 12.04
N LEU A 176 4.89 8.72 10.74
CA LEU A 176 3.89 8.49 9.68
C LEU A 176 3.89 7.02 9.23
N GLY A 177 4.96 6.29 9.51
CA GLY A 177 5.18 4.87 9.25
C GLY A 177 6.67 4.55 9.15
N ASP A 178 7.04 3.27 9.35
CA ASP A 178 8.45 2.83 9.26
C ASP A 178 8.72 1.85 8.12
N ASP A 179 7.69 1.55 7.30
CA ASP A 179 7.79 0.62 6.17
C ASP A 179 7.24 1.20 4.86
N LEU A 180 6.01 1.71 4.85
CA LEU A 180 5.37 2.26 3.66
C LEU A 180 4.77 3.63 3.95
N VAL A 181 5.25 4.63 3.23
CA VAL A 181 4.68 5.99 3.20
C VAL A 181 4.32 6.36 1.78
N ALA A 182 3.60 7.47 1.59
CA ALA A 182 3.33 7.99 0.25
C ALA A 182 3.81 9.42 0.11
N ILE A 183 4.28 9.75 -1.09
CA ILE A 183 4.53 11.13 -1.51
C ILE A 183 3.55 11.46 -2.62
N ARG A 184 2.97 12.66 -2.56
CA ARG A 184 2.11 13.18 -3.62
C ARG A 184 2.36 14.67 -3.81
N GLU A 185 2.40 15.09 -5.06
CA GLU A 185 2.38 16.49 -5.44
C GLU A 185 0.92 16.99 -5.45
N THR A 186 0.67 18.05 -4.72
CA THR A 186 -0.57 18.81 -4.69
C THR A 186 -0.23 20.26 -5.05
N GLU A 187 -0.47 21.25 -4.23
CA GLU A 187 0.14 22.59 -4.37
C GLU A 187 1.65 22.56 -4.06
N ARG A 188 2.07 21.56 -3.31
CA ARG A 188 3.46 21.23 -2.95
C ARG A 188 3.59 19.73 -2.73
N PHE A 189 4.82 19.24 -2.58
CA PHE A 189 5.03 17.85 -2.20
C PHE A 189 4.59 17.60 -0.76
N MET A 190 3.75 16.59 -0.58
CA MET A 190 3.22 16.15 0.71
C MET A 190 3.70 14.73 1.02
N LEU A 191 3.97 14.47 2.28
CA LEU A 191 4.26 13.13 2.81
C LEU A 191 3.06 12.65 3.62
N PHE A 192 2.64 11.41 3.37
CA PHE A 192 1.48 10.79 4.02
C PHE A 192 1.88 9.49 4.68
N GLY A 193 1.26 9.21 5.84
CA GLY A 193 1.17 7.86 6.37
C GLY A 193 0.23 6.99 5.53
N THR A 194 0.33 5.69 5.73
CA THR A 194 -0.50 4.70 5.03
C THR A 194 -1.12 3.72 6.03
N PRO A 195 -2.17 2.98 5.66
CA PRO A 195 -2.69 1.89 6.50
C PRO A 195 -1.70 0.72 6.71
N TRP A 196 -0.53 0.77 6.11
CA TRP A 196 0.58 -0.19 6.25
C TRP A 196 1.78 0.46 6.93
N PRO A 197 1.69 0.84 8.24
CA PRO A 197 2.71 1.67 8.89
C PRO A 197 4.01 0.95 9.21
N GLY A 198 4.05 -0.38 9.14
CA GLY A 198 5.20 -1.21 9.50
C GLY A 198 5.15 -1.73 10.94
N ARG A 199 6.32 -2.12 11.49
CA ARG A 199 6.41 -2.78 12.80
C ARG A 199 6.35 -1.81 13.98
N GLU A 200 6.89 -0.64 13.83
CA GLU A 200 6.92 0.37 14.89
C GLU A 200 5.63 1.18 14.95
N GLY A 201 4.71 0.91 14.02
CA GLY A 201 3.47 1.63 13.90
C GLY A 201 3.65 3.01 13.27
N GLY A 202 2.73 3.92 13.55
CA GLY A 202 2.77 5.29 13.04
C GLY A 202 1.51 6.04 13.45
N ARG A 203 1.53 7.36 13.28
CA ARG A 203 0.34 8.20 13.43
C ARG A 203 -0.64 7.83 12.32
N VAL A 204 -1.78 7.33 12.74
CA VAL A 204 -2.83 6.88 11.84
C VAL A 204 -3.70 8.06 11.45
N GLY A 205 -4.06 8.13 10.17
CA GLY A 205 -4.97 9.15 9.65
C GLY A 205 -4.62 9.59 8.24
N SER A 206 -5.61 10.16 7.55
CA SER A 206 -5.50 10.56 6.15
C SER A 206 -4.68 11.83 5.91
N GLY A 207 -4.35 12.59 6.97
CA GLY A 207 -3.66 13.87 6.86
C GLY A 207 -2.21 13.74 6.40
N GLY A 208 -1.84 14.49 5.35
CA GLY A 208 -0.45 14.63 4.93
C GLY A 208 0.22 15.85 5.55
N VAL A 209 1.55 15.84 5.57
CA VAL A 209 2.38 16.98 5.98
C VAL A 209 3.28 17.43 4.83
N PRO A 210 3.66 18.72 4.75
CA PRO A 210 4.59 19.18 3.73
C PRO A 210 5.90 18.42 3.76
N LEU A 211 6.30 17.82 2.64
CA LEU A 211 7.57 17.12 2.52
C LEU A 211 8.73 18.13 2.49
N LYS A 212 9.58 18.08 3.50
CA LYS A 212 10.74 18.96 3.62
C LYS A 212 11.99 18.36 3.00
N ALA A 213 12.23 17.07 3.25
CA ALA A 213 13.42 16.40 2.74
C ALA A 213 13.24 14.87 2.65
N ILE A 214 14.04 14.26 1.77
CA ILE A 214 14.22 12.82 1.67
C ILE A 214 15.68 12.51 1.96
N PHE A 215 15.94 11.59 2.87
CA PHE A 215 17.27 11.14 3.25
C PHE A 215 17.47 9.70 2.79
N ASN A 216 18.57 9.43 2.08
CA ASN A 216 18.98 8.07 1.83
C ASN A 216 19.96 7.62 2.94
N LEU A 217 19.56 6.56 3.65
CA LEU A 217 20.38 5.97 4.70
C LEU A 217 21.42 5.05 4.08
N ASP A 218 22.68 5.41 4.22
CA ASP A 218 23.82 4.62 3.77
C ASP A 218 24.79 4.38 4.93
N ARG A 219 25.12 3.11 5.17
CA ARG A 219 26.08 2.70 6.21
C ARG A 219 27.51 2.60 5.71
N THR A 220 27.74 2.68 4.41
CA THR A 220 29.04 2.47 3.78
C THR A 220 29.84 3.76 3.63
N HIS A 221 29.19 4.90 3.76
CA HIS A 221 29.82 6.21 3.62
C HIS A 221 30.19 6.85 4.97
N PRO A 222 31.15 7.80 4.97
CA PRO A 222 31.51 8.54 6.17
C PRO A 222 30.31 9.20 6.83
N LYS A 223 30.36 9.34 8.16
CA LYS A 223 29.31 10.00 8.93
C LYS A 223 29.12 11.45 8.47
N GLY A 224 27.89 11.84 8.21
CA GLY A 224 27.53 13.21 7.85
C GLY A 224 26.42 13.27 6.82
N LEU A 225 25.92 14.47 6.57
CA LEU A 225 24.92 14.76 5.56
C LEU A 225 25.61 15.24 4.29
N GLN A 226 25.30 14.62 3.16
CA GLN A 226 25.79 15.02 1.84
C GLN A 226 24.59 15.24 0.92
N ARG A 227 24.63 16.31 0.13
CA ARG A 227 23.59 16.55 -0.87
C ARG A 227 23.81 15.61 -2.05
N MET A 228 22.79 14.86 -2.39
CA MET A 228 22.81 13.95 -3.52
C MET A 228 22.58 14.71 -4.83
N GLN A 229 23.26 14.28 -5.90
CA GLN A 229 23.00 14.81 -7.25
C GLN A 229 21.60 14.37 -7.72
N PRO A 230 20.86 15.21 -8.49
CA PRO A 230 19.48 14.92 -8.89
C PRO A 230 19.32 13.57 -9.59
N ALA A 231 20.19 13.20 -10.52
CA ALA A 231 20.10 11.92 -11.22
C ALA A 231 20.26 10.71 -10.28
N GLN A 232 21.19 10.81 -9.32
CA GLN A 232 21.38 9.78 -8.28
C GLN A 232 20.18 9.71 -7.36
N ALA A 233 19.60 10.85 -6.95
CA ALA A 233 18.41 10.90 -6.11
C ALA A 233 17.22 10.21 -6.77
N VAL A 234 16.99 10.45 -8.07
CA VAL A 234 15.94 9.78 -8.86
C VAL A 234 16.16 8.27 -8.90
N ALA A 235 17.38 7.80 -9.11
CA ALA A 235 17.70 6.38 -9.14
C ALA A 235 17.41 5.71 -7.77
N GLU A 236 17.82 6.33 -6.68
CA GLU A 236 17.57 5.84 -5.32
C GLU A 236 16.07 5.80 -4.98
N LEU A 237 15.32 6.83 -5.37
CA LEU A 237 13.86 6.84 -5.19
C LEU A 237 13.18 5.73 -6.01
N ALA A 238 13.61 5.50 -7.25
CA ALA A 238 13.08 4.45 -8.11
C ALA A 238 13.32 3.03 -7.52
N VAL A 239 14.45 2.81 -6.87
CA VAL A 239 14.76 1.54 -6.18
C VAL A 239 13.87 1.33 -4.95
N ASN A 240 13.51 2.40 -4.25
CA ASN A 240 12.69 2.36 -3.04
C ASN A 240 11.19 2.51 -3.33
N ALA A 241 10.77 2.73 -4.58
CA ALA A 241 9.37 2.64 -4.97
C ALA A 241 8.93 1.16 -4.97
N PRO A 242 7.76 0.81 -4.42
CA PRO A 242 7.23 -0.56 -4.47
C PRO A 242 7.07 -1.01 -5.93
N ARG A 243 7.53 -2.22 -6.23
CA ARG A 243 7.41 -2.86 -7.54
C ARG A 243 6.15 -3.67 -7.65
#